data_a36c681b2c52cbd51a1dfab735b6abbd
#
_entry.id   a36c681b2c52cbd51a1dfab735b6abbd
#
_cell.length_a   1.000
_cell.length_b   1.000
_cell.length_c   1.000
_cell.angle_alpha   90.00
_cell.angle_beta   90.00
_cell.angle_gamma   90.00
#
_symmetry.space_group_name_H-M   'P 1'
#
loop_
_entity.id
_entity.type
_entity.pdbx_description
1 polymer ?
#
loop_
_entity_poly.entity_id
_entity_poly.type
_entity_poly.pdbx_seq_one_letter_code
_entity_poly.pdbx_strand_id
1 'polypeptide(L)'
;MDGSAEINRRTVVMRRAVILLAVVMLSPMAASAQSDDFGMWYSLTAEKKLSKKWSIDVEGEFRTRNDSKTADRWSIGIDGEYKIAKWLKASAGYTLLYDNNPEKITLDDDGEYGKWRPSYWSLRHRFAVSLTGSVDCGRFSFTLRERWQYTYRPEKTTERYDFGSSQWEDKTVRGKGRNVLRSKLKIDYNIPKCKVDPYVDVELFNAWALQKMRYTIGLDWKLTKKHVFGLSYHYQDVNADDDDNDVDSHIIGLSYKFKF
;
A
#
# COMPACT_ATOMS: atom_id res chain seq x y z
N MET A 1 0.16 13.89 -46.14
CA MET A 1 1.36 14.30 -45.40
C MET A 1 1.07 14.70 -43.94
N ASP A 2 0.02 14.17 -43.31
CA ASP A 2 -0.47 14.67 -41.98
C ASP A 2 -0.20 13.74 -40.78
N GLY A 3 0.21 12.51 -41.04
CA GLY A 3 0.42 11.54 -39.96
C GLY A 3 1.67 11.74 -39.10
N SER A 4 2.73 12.31 -39.64
CA SER A 4 4.01 12.51 -38.94
C SER A 4 3.95 13.67 -37.93
N ALA A 5 3.21 14.73 -38.25
CA ALA A 5 3.03 15.89 -37.34
C ALA A 5 2.15 15.54 -36.14
N GLU A 6 1.15 14.67 -36.31
CA GLU A 6 0.26 14.23 -35.27
C GLU A 6 0.95 13.25 -34.29
N ILE A 7 1.81 12.36 -34.80
CA ILE A 7 2.66 11.48 -33.99
C ILE A 7 3.64 12.31 -33.14
N ASN A 8 4.24 13.32 -33.72
CA ASN A 8 5.21 14.18 -33.01
C ASN A 8 4.54 15.02 -31.91
N ARG A 9 3.34 15.58 -32.15
CA ARG A 9 2.55 16.29 -31.14
C ARG A 9 2.18 15.37 -29.95
N ARG A 10 1.79 14.13 -30.20
CA ARG A 10 1.42 13.15 -29.16
C ARG A 10 2.62 12.76 -28.32
N THR A 11 3.79 12.55 -28.93
CA THR A 11 5.04 12.26 -28.22
C THR A 11 5.46 13.42 -27.33
N VAL A 12 5.30 14.66 -27.80
CA VAL A 12 5.60 15.87 -27.02
C VAL A 12 4.64 16.03 -25.84
N VAL A 13 3.34 15.81 -26.03
CA VAL A 13 2.34 15.88 -24.95
C VAL A 13 2.62 14.79 -23.90
N MET A 14 2.95 13.57 -24.33
CA MET A 14 3.27 12.47 -23.45
C MET A 14 4.55 12.75 -22.64
N ARG A 15 5.62 13.26 -23.28
CA ARG A 15 6.84 13.68 -22.58
C ARG A 15 6.57 14.77 -21.56
N ARG A 16 5.76 15.78 -21.89
CA ARG A 16 5.38 16.86 -20.96
C ARG A 16 4.55 16.34 -19.80
N ALA A 17 3.60 15.43 -20.03
CA ALA A 17 2.80 14.81 -18.97
C ALA A 17 3.65 13.97 -18.03
N VAL A 18 4.61 13.20 -18.55
CA VAL A 18 5.55 12.41 -17.73
C VAL A 18 6.51 13.32 -16.94
N ILE A 19 7.00 14.39 -17.54
CA ILE A 19 7.87 15.38 -16.86
C ILE A 19 7.08 16.12 -15.76
N LEU A 20 5.84 16.56 -16.06
CA LEU A 20 4.98 17.21 -15.07
C LEU A 20 4.66 16.29 -13.90
N LEU A 21 4.37 15.02 -14.18
CA LEU A 21 4.12 14.04 -13.15
C LEU A 21 5.38 13.74 -12.33
N ALA A 22 6.56 13.64 -12.96
CA ALA A 22 7.83 13.48 -12.27
C ALA A 22 8.14 14.70 -11.37
N VAL A 23 7.84 15.91 -11.82
CA VAL A 23 8.01 17.15 -11.03
C VAL A 23 7.01 17.17 -9.86
N VAL A 24 5.76 16.78 -10.07
CA VAL A 24 4.74 16.65 -9.01
C VAL A 24 5.11 15.54 -8.02
N MET A 25 5.72 14.45 -8.48
CA MET A 25 6.23 13.38 -7.61
C MET A 25 7.45 13.79 -6.77
N LEU A 26 8.27 14.71 -7.27
CA LEU A 26 9.48 15.20 -6.58
C LEU A 26 9.22 16.39 -5.66
N SER A 27 8.16 17.18 -5.92
CA SER A 27 7.87 18.39 -5.14
C SER A 27 7.53 18.15 -3.65
N PRO A 28 6.81 17.08 -3.24
CA PRO A 28 6.58 16.82 -1.82
C PRO A 28 7.85 16.41 -1.05
N MET A 29 8.84 15.80 -1.73
CA MET A 29 10.10 15.42 -1.08
C MET A 29 10.92 16.63 -0.58
N ALA A 30 10.65 17.84 -1.11
CA ALA A 30 11.30 19.06 -0.69
C ALA A 30 10.58 19.81 0.45
N ALA A 31 9.33 19.45 0.74
CA ALA A 31 8.48 20.17 1.70
C ALA A 31 8.37 19.49 3.07
N SER A 32 8.68 18.20 3.18
CA SER A 32 8.59 17.44 4.44
C SER A 32 9.95 17.44 5.15
N ALA A 33 10.27 18.55 5.76
CA ALA A 33 11.38 18.60 6.69
C ALA A 33 10.89 18.17 8.09
N GLN A 34 11.34 17.05 8.57
CA GLN A 34 11.57 16.73 9.97
C GLN A 34 10.74 15.66 10.70
N SER A 35 9.59 15.15 10.21
CA SER A 35 8.85 14.11 10.94
C SER A 35 8.38 12.92 10.11
N ASP A 36 8.30 13.08 8.79
CA ASP A 36 7.70 12.07 7.91
C ASP A 36 8.73 11.01 7.49
N ASP A 37 8.32 9.75 7.50
CA ASP A 37 9.17 8.65 7.04
C ASP A 37 9.15 8.52 5.51
N PHE A 38 10.24 8.00 4.94
CA PHE A 38 10.31 7.61 3.54
C PHE A 38 10.47 6.11 3.39
N GLY A 39 9.63 5.51 2.55
CA GLY A 39 9.65 4.08 2.27
C GLY A 39 9.51 3.73 0.79
N MET A 40 9.82 2.48 0.47
CA MET A 40 9.57 1.89 -0.86
C MET A 40 8.74 0.63 -0.73
N TRP A 41 7.77 0.46 -1.64
CA TRP A 41 6.97 -0.75 -1.75
C TRP A 41 7.22 -1.42 -3.09
N TYR A 42 7.49 -2.70 -3.04
CA TYR A 42 7.69 -3.53 -4.23
C TYR A 42 6.62 -4.62 -4.23
N SER A 43 5.85 -4.75 -5.31
CA SER A 43 4.85 -5.81 -5.43
C SER A 43 4.97 -6.58 -6.73
N LEU A 44 4.74 -7.88 -6.63
CA LEU A 44 4.68 -8.82 -7.75
C LEU A 44 3.35 -9.54 -7.68
N THR A 45 2.51 -9.39 -8.71
CA THR A 45 1.19 -10.02 -8.79
C THR A 45 1.11 -10.97 -9.97
N ALA A 46 0.61 -12.16 -9.74
CA ALA A 46 0.25 -13.13 -10.78
C ALA A 46 -1.26 -13.30 -10.79
N GLU A 47 -1.92 -12.86 -11.88
CA GLU A 47 -3.37 -12.98 -12.06
C GLU A 47 -3.70 -14.12 -13.02
N LYS A 48 -4.59 -15.02 -12.62
CA LYS A 48 -5.14 -16.06 -13.49
C LYS A 48 -6.66 -15.98 -13.58
N LYS A 49 -7.16 -15.83 -14.81
CA LYS A 49 -8.59 -15.95 -15.10
C LYS A 49 -8.98 -17.41 -15.20
N LEU A 50 -9.81 -17.89 -14.26
CA LEU A 50 -10.32 -19.25 -14.25
C LEU A 50 -11.55 -19.39 -15.14
N SER A 51 -12.36 -18.33 -15.25
CA SER A 51 -13.54 -18.27 -16.08
C SER A 51 -13.91 -16.83 -16.47
N LYS A 52 -15.05 -16.63 -17.17
CA LYS A 52 -15.57 -15.27 -17.46
C LYS A 52 -15.96 -14.50 -16.18
N LYS A 53 -16.17 -15.19 -15.06
CA LYS A 53 -16.61 -14.59 -13.80
C LYS A 53 -15.59 -14.72 -12.65
N TRP A 54 -14.67 -15.66 -12.72
CA TRP A 54 -13.73 -15.96 -11.64
C TRP A 54 -12.29 -15.66 -12.05
N SER A 55 -11.55 -15.00 -11.19
CA SER A 55 -10.10 -14.88 -11.25
C SER A 55 -9.47 -15.10 -9.88
N ILE A 56 -8.21 -15.48 -9.88
CA ILE A 56 -7.37 -15.63 -8.69
C ILE A 56 -6.12 -14.79 -8.90
N ASP A 57 -5.73 -14.05 -7.87
CA ASP A 57 -4.49 -13.29 -7.80
C ASP A 57 -3.62 -13.86 -6.69
N VAL A 58 -2.32 -14.01 -6.97
CA VAL A 58 -1.29 -14.24 -5.95
C VAL A 58 -0.36 -13.05 -5.97
N GLU A 59 -0.13 -12.45 -4.80
CA GLU A 59 0.71 -11.26 -4.67
C GLU A 59 1.80 -11.48 -3.62
N GLY A 60 3.05 -11.14 -3.97
CA GLY A 60 4.15 -10.97 -3.04
C GLY A 60 4.48 -9.50 -2.90
N GLU A 61 4.72 -9.02 -1.69
CA GLU A 61 5.07 -7.63 -1.44
C GLU A 61 6.25 -7.53 -0.47
N PHE A 62 7.12 -6.56 -0.73
CA PHE A 62 8.21 -6.15 0.17
C PHE A 62 8.11 -4.65 0.41
N ARG A 63 8.31 -4.23 1.66
CA ARG A 63 8.27 -2.83 2.08
C ARG A 63 9.49 -2.45 2.87
N THR A 64 9.88 -1.19 2.74
CA THR A 64 10.92 -0.56 3.55
C THR A 64 10.34 0.63 4.32
N ARG A 65 11.05 1.06 5.37
CA ARG A 65 10.80 2.26 6.18
C ARG A 65 12.12 2.90 6.58
N ASN A 66 12.08 3.97 7.36
CA ASN A 66 13.25 4.66 7.91
C ASN A 66 14.22 5.07 6.79
N ASP A 67 13.75 5.96 5.90
CA ASP A 67 14.46 6.40 4.68
C ASP A 67 14.89 5.22 3.78
N SER A 68 14.04 4.20 3.68
CA SER A 68 14.30 2.95 2.97
C SER A 68 15.48 2.12 3.48
N LYS A 69 16.05 2.45 4.64
CA LYS A 69 17.20 1.75 5.23
C LYS A 69 16.82 0.47 5.96
N THR A 70 15.54 0.34 6.37
CA THR A 70 15.07 -0.79 7.17
C THR A 70 13.99 -1.56 6.44
N ALA A 71 14.14 -2.90 6.36
CA ALA A 71 13.06 -3.76 5.90
C ALA A 71 11.89 -3.70 6.89
N ASP A 72 10.70 -3.33 6.39
CA ASP A 72 9.49 -3.16 7.20
C ASP A 72 8.60 -4.40 7.17
N ARG A 73 8.33 -4.92 5.94
CA ARG A 73 7.39 -6.02 5.76
C ARG A 73 7.73 -6.89 4.57
N TRP A 74 7.50 -8.18 4.73
CA TRP A 74 7.30 -9.13 3.65
C TRP A 74 5.86 -9.65 3.73
N SER A 75 5.22 -9.83 2.60
CA SER A 75 3.92 -10.48 2.59
C SER A 75 3.70 -11.33 1.36
N ILE A 76 2.87 -12.36 1.52
CA ILE A 76 2.34 -13.16 0.42
C ILE A 76 0.84 -13.33 0.62
N GLY A 77 0.07 -13.06 -0.43
CA GLY A 77 -1.39 -13.12 -0.41
C GLY A 77 -1.96 -13.89 -1.58
N ILE A 78 -3.15 -14.40 -1.37
CA ILE A 78 -4.01 -14.97 -2.40
C ILE A 78 -5.39 -14.35 -2.29
N ASP A 79 -5.92 -13.85 -3.40
CA ASP A 79 -7.26 -13.26 -3.51
C ASP A 79 -8.06 -13.98 -4.60
N GLY A 80 -9.30 -14.35 -4.30
CA GLY A 80 -10.28 -14.82 -5.28
C GLY A 80 -11.25 -13.70 -5.59
N GLU A 81 -11.46 -13.38 -6.87
CA GLU A 81 -12.41 -12.36 -7.33
C GLU A 81 -13.56 -13.03 -8.11
N TYR A 82 -14.79 -12.59 -7.82
CA TYR A 82 -15.99 -12.99 -8.52
C TYR A 82 -16.71 -11.79 -9.14
N LYS A 83 -16.94 -11.82 -10.44
CA LYS A 83 -17.67 -10.79 -11.17
C LYS A 83 -19.18 -11.03 -11.06
N ILE A 84 -19.83 -10.26 -10.18
CA ILE A 84 -21.28 -10.32 -9.94
C ILE A 84 -22.02 -9.71 -11.16
N ALA A 85 -21.62 -8.50 -11.57
CA ALA A 85 -22.14 -7.77 -12.70
C ALA A 85 -21.01 -7.14 -13.54
N LYS A 86 -21.33 -6.48 -14.64
CA LYS A 86 -20.30 -5.79 -15.44
C LYS A 86 -19.59 -4.69 -14.64
N TRP A 87 -20.31 -4.08 -13.72
CA TRP A 87 -19.87 -2.94 -12.90
C TRP A 87 -19.56 -3.32 -11.45
N LEU A 88 -19.84 -4.57 -11.01
CA LEU A 88 -19.72 -4.99 -9.61
C LEU A 88 -18.95 -6.30 -9.49
N LYS A 89 -17.96 -6.30 -8.60
CA LYS A 89 -17.16 -7.47 -8.24
C LYS A 89 -17.11 -7.64 -6.73
N ALA A 90 -17.03 -8.88 -6.29
CA ALA A 90 -16.72 -9.25 -4.91
C ALA A 90 -15.37 -9.96 -4.88
N SER A 91 -14.60 -9.80 -3.83
CA SER A 91 -13.39 -10.59 -3.62
C SER A 91 -13.25 -11.01 -2.17
N ALA A 92 -12.54 -12.12 -1.96
CA ALA A 92 -12.14 -12.60 -0.65
C ALA A 92 -10.69 -13.11 -0.74
N GLY A 93 -9.89 -12.80 0.27
CA GLY A 93 -8.49 -13.15 0.26
C GLY A 93 -7.89 -13.34 1.63
N TYR A 94 -6.72 -13.97 1.60
CA TYR A 94 -5.86 -14.19 2.74
C TYR A 94 -4.45 -13.71 2.44
N THR A 95 -3.82 -13.04 3.40
CA THR A 95 -2.43 -12.58 3.31
C THR A 95 -1.68 -12.97 4.57
N LEU A 96 -0.55 -13.63 4.41
CA LEU A 96 0.44 -13.82 5.45
C LEU A 96 1.40 -12.64 5.41
N LEU A 97 1.57 -11.98 6.56
CA LEU A 97 2.46 -10.84 6.73
C LEU A 97 3.58 -11.22 7.69
N TYR A 98 4.79 -10.79 7.37
CA TYR A 98 5.94 -10.88 8.26
C TYR A 98 6.46 -9.46 8.48
N ASP A 99 6.10 -8.87 9.63
CA ASP A 99 6.32 -7.48 9.95
C ASP A 99 7.50 -7.29 10.89
N ASN A 100 8.35 -6.33 10.59
CA ASN A 100 9.40 -5.85 11.46
C ASN A 100 8.82 -4.77 12.39
N ASN A 101 8.46 -5.16 13.62
CA ASN A 101 7.98 -4.22 14.61
C ASN A 101 9.13 -3.33 15.09
N PRO A 102 8.95 -1.98 15.13
CA PRO A 102 10.01 -1.08 15.54
C PRO A 102 10.41 -1.30 17.01
N GLU A 103 11.61 -0.86 17.33
CA GLU A 103 12.03 -0.76 18.72
C GLU A 103 11.10 0.17 19.51
N LYS A 104 11.01 -0.05 20.80
CA LYS A 104 10.23 0.79 21.68
C LYS A 104 10.99 1.08 22.95
N ILE A 105 11.18 2.36 23.25
CA ILE A 105 11.70 2.85 24.50
C ILE A 105 10.50 3.34 25.33
N THR A 106 10.47 2.97 26.61
CA THR A 106 9.48 3.46 27.57
C THR A 106 10.25 4.17 28.66
N LEU A 107 9.83 5.39 28.98
CA LEU A 107 10.38 6.14 30.11
C LEU A 107 9.75 5.66 31.42
N ASP A 108 10.42 5.83 32.51
CA ASP A 108 9.90 5.64 33.86
C ASP A 108 9.14 6.89 34.38
N ASP A 109 8.71 6.88 35.63
CA ASP A 109 7.93 7.96 36.22
C ASP A 109 8.75 9.26 36.40
N ASP A 110 10.07 9.16 36.44
CA ASP A 110 11.01 10.30 36.56
C ASP A 110 11.44 10.85 35.20
N GLY A 111 10.98 10.22 34.09
CA GLY A 111 11.30 10.61 32.73
C GLY A 111 12.62 10.06 32.21
N GLU A 112 13.28 9.18 32.94
CA GLU A 112 14.49 8.48 32.52
C GLU A 112 14.18 7.24 31.70
N TYR A 113 15.21 6.63 31.06
CA TYR A 113 15.01 5.40 30.29
C TYR A 113 14.65 4.24 31.22
N GLY A 114 13.37 3.84 31.20
CA GLY A 114 12.87 2.74 31.99
C GLY A 114 13.10 1.37 31.32
N LYS A 115 12.60 1.19 30.11
CA LYS A 115 12.69 -0.10 29.40
C LYS A 115 12.90 0.09 27.90
N TRP A 116 13.75 -0.76 27.31
CA TRP A 116 14.02 -0.81 25.89
C TRP A 116 13.72 -2.18 25.32
N ARG A 117 12.83 -2.24 24.32
CA ARG A 117 12.57 -3.43 23.54
C ARG A 117 13.13 -3.23 22.13
N PRO A 118 14.10 -4.04 21.70
CA PRO A 118 14.63 -4.01 20.33
C PRO A 118 13.54 -4.29 19.27
N SER A 119 13.82 -3.94 18.04
CA SER A 119 12.97 -4.33 16.89
C SER A 119 12.94 -5.86 16.78
N TYR A 120 11.77 -6.39 16.38
CA TYR A 120 11.59 -7.84 16.22
C TYR A 120 10.60 -8.14 15.09
N TRP A 121 10.80 -9.27 14.42
CA TRP A 121 9.91 -9.75 13.39
C TRP A 121 8.77 -10.59 13.98
N SER A 122 7.54 -10.40 13.49
CA SER A 122 6.38 -11.21 13.85
C SER A 122 5.47 -11.50 12.68
N LEU A 123 4.84 -12.67 12.71
CA LEU A 123 3.82 -13.04 11.75
C LEU A 123 2.48 -12.37 12.08
N ARG A 124 1.72 -12.04 11.03
CA ARG A 124 0.30 -11.65 11.14
C ARG A 124 -0.48 -12.35 10.03
N HIS A 125 -1.70 -12.71 10.35
CA HIS A 125 -2.66 -13.31 9.43
C HIS A 125 -3.73 -12.28 9.09
N ARG A 126 -3.95 -12.05 7.81
CA ARG A 126 -4.94 -11.06 7.35
C ARG A 126 -5.97 -11.74 6.47
N PHE A 127 -7.23 -11.58 6.81
CA PHE A 127 -8.38 -11.96 6.01
C PHE A 127 -9.05 -10.69 5.50
N ALA A 128 -9.50 -10.69 4.26
CA ALA A 128 -10.19 -9.54 3.67
C ALA A 128 -11.34 -9.99 2.79
N VAL A 129 -12.42 -9.20 2.81
CA VAL A 129 -13.55 -9.32 1.88
C VAL A 129 -13.81 -7.94 1.29
N SER A 130 -14.02 -7.86 -0.01
CA SER A 130 -14.23 -6.57 -0.69
C SER A 130 -15.41 -6.61 -1.65
N LEU A 131 -16.05 -5.45 -1.78
CA LEU A 131 -16.94 -5.12 -2.89
C LEU A 131 -16.33 -3.98 -3.69
N THR A 132 -16.28 -4.13 -5.02
CA THR A 132 -15.71 -3.13 -5.92
C THR A 132 -16.71 -2.80 -7.01
N GLY A 133 -17.16 -1.55 -7.04
CA GLY A 133 -17.99 -0.99 -8.11
C GLY A 133 -17.16 -0.13 -9.04
N SER A 134 -17.39 -0.21 -10.37
CA SER A 134 -16.67 0.60 -11.35
C SER A 134 -17.64 1.13 -12.40
N VAL A 135 -17.48 2.42 -12.76
CA VAL A 135 -18.28 3.10 -13.80
C VAL A 135 -17.33 3.87 -14.72
N ASP A 136 -17.51 3.66 -16.03
CA ASP A 136 -16.75 4.39 -17.04
C ASP A 136 -17.55 5.60 -17.55
N CYS A 137 -16.90 6.77 -17.58
CA CYS A 137 -17.45 8.01 -18.11
C CYS A 137 -16.45 8.61 -19.11
N GLY A 138 -16.68 8.38 -20.40
CA GLY A 138 -15.78 8.81 -21.45
C GLY A 138 -14.40 8.18 -21.34
N ARG A 139 -13.41 8.97 -20.94
CA ARG A 139 -12.02 8.52 -20.75
C ARG A 139 -11.66 8.24 -19.30
N PHE A 140 -12.56 8.54 -18.38
CA PHE A 140 -12.38 8.32 -16.96
C PHE A 140 -13.07 7.03 -16.54
N SER A 141 -12.40 6.27 -15.66
CA SER A 141 -12.98 5.14 -14.96
C SER A 141 -12.96 5.43 -13.46
N PHE A 142 -14.12 5.42 -12.83
CA PHE A 142 -14.28 5.64 -11.40
C PHE A 142 -14.49 4.29 -10.74
N THR A 143 -13.68 3.99 -9.72
CA THR A 143 -13.76 2.73 -8.97
C THR A 143 -13.88 3.03 -7.49
N LEU A 144 -14.95 2.54 -6.87
CA LEU A 144 -15.15 2.54 -5.42
C LEU A 144 -14.98 1.12 -4.90
N ARG A 145 -14.10 0.93 -3.91
CA ARG A 145 -13.88 -0.34 -3.23
C ARG A 145 -14.11 -0.18 -1.74
N GLU A 146 -15.01 -0.98 -1.20
CA GLU A 146 -15.18 -1.20 0.24
C GLU A 146 -14.55 -2.53 0.60
N ARG A 147 -13.60 -2.53 1.56
CA ARG A 147 -12.89 -3.73 2.02
C ARG A 147 -12.94 -3.82 3.53
N TRP A 148 -13.60 -4.82 4.04
CA TRP A 148 -13.44 -5.23 5.44
C TRP A 148 -12.21 -6.12 5.55
N GLN A 149 -11.37 -5.86 6.57
CA GLN A 149 -10.12 -6.55 6.81
C GLN A 149 -10.01 -6.90 8.28
N TYR A 150 -9.74 -8.16 8.57
CA TYR A 150 -9.38 -8.63 9.91
C TYR A 150 -7.92 -9.06 9.90
N THR A 151 -7.11 -8.49 10.81
CA THR A 151 -5.70 -8.85 10.97
C THR A 151 -5.48 -9.40 12.37
N TYR A 152 -4.95 -10.62 12.46
CA TYR A 152 -4.60 -11.28 13.72
C TYR A 152 -3.07 -11.39 13.83
N ARG A 153 -2.52 -10.91 14.94
CA ARG A 153 -1.12 -11.10 15.35
C ARG A 153 -1.09 -12.13 16.46
N PRO A 154 -0.44 -13.29 16.27
CA PRO A 154 -0.20 -14.27 17.32
C PRO A 154 0.63 -13.68 18.45
N GLU A 155 0.55 -14.31 19.62
CA GLU A 155 1.42 -14.03 20.75
C GLU A 155 2.88 -14.34 20.40
N LYS A 156 3.81 -13.52 20.91
CA LYS A 156 5.23 -13.73 20.72
C LYS A 156 6.02 -13.27 21.94
N THR A 157 6.94 -14.10 22.40
CA THR A 157 7.95 -13.71 23.37
C THR A 157 9.12 -13.04 22.67
N THR A 158 9.58 -11.93 23.22
CA THR A 158 10.71 -11.12 22.77
C THR A 158 11.50 -10.67 24.00
N GLU A 159 12.73 -10.25 23.79
CA GLU A 159 13.57 -9.73 24.86
C GLU A 159 13.33 -8.22 25.06
N ARG A 160 13.51 -7.78 26.30
CA ARG A 160 13.43 -6.38 26.71
C ARG A 160 14.51 -6.09 27.76
N TYR A 161 15.24 -5.00 27.59
CA TYR A 161 16.20 -4.53 28.58
C TYR A 161 15.50 -3.61 29.57
N ASP A 162 15.69 -3.86 30.87
CA ASP A 162 15.21 -3.03 31.96
C ASP A 162 16.39 -2.24 32.52
N PHE A 163 16.36 -0.89 32.38
CA PHE A 163 17.44 -0.02 32.79
C PHE A 163 17.53 0.07 34.32
N GLY A 164 16.40 -0.04 35.02
CA GLY A 164 16.37 0.01 36.51
C GLY A 164 17.08 -1.19 37.15
N SER A 165 16.87 -2.39 36.63
CA SER A 165 17.56 -3.59 37.12
C SER A 165 18.86 -3.89 36.37
N SER A 166 19.15 -3.20 35.25
CA SER A 166 20.28 -3.44 34.35
C SER A 166 20.31 -4.88 33.80
N GLN A 167 19.14 -5.47 33.51
CA GLN A 167 19.02 -6.86 33.09
C GLN A 167 18.11 -7.01 31.85
N TRP A 168 18.37 -8.06 31.09
CA TRP A 168 17.47 -8.53 30.03
C TRP A 168 16.37 -9.40 30.65
N GLU A 169 15.13 -9.18 30.22
CA GLU A 169 13.98 -9.94 30.66
C GLU A 169 13.11 -10.36 29.47
N ASP A 170 12.44 -11.48 29.58
CA ASP A 170 11.45 -11.92 28.60
C ASP A 170 10.20 -11.04 28.66
N LYS A 171 9.76 -10.58 27.47
CA LYS A 171 8.52 -9.83 27.32
C LYS A 171 7.58 -10.56 26.38
N THR A 172 6.49 -11.07 26.90
CA THR A 172 5.41 -11.61 26.09
C THR A 172 4.56 -10.48 25.52
N VAL A 173 4.54 -10.38 24.19
CA VAL A 173 3.64 -9.51 23.43
C VAL A 173 2.39 -10.32 23.11
N ARG A 174 1.29 -10.01 23.76
CA ARG A 174 0.01 -10.73 23.63
C ARG A 174 -0.51 -10.71 22.20
N GLY A 175 -1.19 -11.77 21.81
CA GLY A 175 -1.92 -11.83 20.56
C GLY A 175 -3.01 -10.75 20.51
N LYS A 176 -3.22 -10.15 19.33
CA LYS A 176 -4.22 -9.10 19.13
C LYS A 176 -4.88 -9.25 17.75
N GLY A 177 -6.20 -9.16 17.71
CA GLY A 177 -6.99 -9.04 16.49
C GLY A 177 -7.44 -7.60 16.25
N ARG A 178 -7.48 -7.16 14.99
CA ARG A 178 -7.92 -5.81 14.61
C ARG A 178 -8.80 -5.88 13.36
N ASN A 179 -9.94 -5.20 13.42
CA ASN A 179 -10.82 -5.00 12.28
C ASN A 179 -10.60 -3.61 11.69
N VAL A 180 -10.54 -3.52 10.37
CA VAL A 180 -10.42 -2.24 9.65
C VAL A 180 -11.34 -2.28 8.44
N LEU A 181 -12.17 -1.26 8.28
CA LEU A 181 -12.89 -0.98 7.04
C LEU A 181 -12.05 -0.02 6.20
N ARG A 182 -11.79 -0.38 4.95
CA ARG A 182 -11.02 0.42 4.00
C ARG A 182 -11.91 0.83 2.85
N SER A 183 -12.11 2.14 2.70
CA SER A 183 -12.90 2.74 1.64
C SER A 183 -11.96 3.42 0.66
N LYS A 184 -11.94 2.98 -0.59
CA LYS A 184 -11.02 3.49 -1.61
C LYS A 184 -11.78 3.99 -2.82
N LEU A 185 -11.56 5.25 -3.19
CA LEU A 185 -12.01 5.84 -4.44
C LEU A 185 -10.80 6.03 -5.36
N LYS A 186 -10.84 5.40 -6.55
CA LYS A 186 -9.81 5.50 -7.58
C LYS A 186 -10.39 6.10 -8.86
N ILE A 187 -9.64 6.97 -9.51
CA ILE A 187 -9.95 7.56 -10.81
C ILE A 187 -8.81 7.25 -11.76
N ASP A 188 -9.08 6.48 -12.79
CA ASP A 188 -8.15 6.17 -13.88
C ASP A 188 -8.46 7.02 -15.10
N TYR A 189 -7.45 7.48 -15.82
CA TYR A 189 -7.61 8.20 -17.09
C TYR A 189 -7.00 7.41 -18.25
N ASN A 190 -7.85 6.99 -19.18
CA ASN A 190 -7.44 6.25 -20.37
C ASN A 190 -6.95 7.21 -21.46
N ILE A 191 -5.65 7.22 -21.74
CA ILE A 191 -5.06 8.03 -22.80
C ILE A 191 -5.19 7.23 -24.12
N PRO A 192 -5.97 7.72 -25.11
CA PRO A 192 -6.18 7.00 -26.37
C PRO A 192 -4.88 6.65 -27.07
N LYS A 193 -4.76 5.39 -27.51
CA LYS A 193 -3.57 4.85 -28.22
C LYS A 193 -2.27 4.92 -27.39
N CYS A 194 -2.34 5.16 -26.08
CA CYS A 194 -1.23 5.09 -25.16
C CYS A 194 -1.30 3.80 -24.35
N LYS A 195 -0.15 3.26 -23.95
CA LYS A 195 -0.07 2.09 -23.07
C LYS A 195 0.04 2.48 -21.61
N VAL A 196 0.03 3.76 -21.30
CA VAL A 196 0.16 4.28 -19.94
C VAL A 196 -1.18 4.89 -19.52
N ASP A 197 -1.70 4.42 -18.40
CA ASP A 197 -2.89 4.94 -17.77
C ASP A 197 -2.51 5.60 -16.44
N PRO A 198 -2.56 6.94 -16.34
CA PRO A 198 -2.41 7.64 -15.07
C PRO A 198 -3.65 7.46 -14.20
N TYR A 199 -3.44 7.43 -12.89
CA TYR A 199 -4.52 7.36 -11.93
C TYR A 199 -4.22 8.14 -10.66
N VAL A 200 -5.29 8.45 -9.94
CA VAL A 200 -5.23 8.97 -8.57
C VAL A 200 -6.18 8.17 -7.70
N ASP A 201 -5.86 8.00 -6.43
CA ASP A 201 -6.80 7.43 -5.48
C ASP A 201 -6.65 8.02 -4.07
N VAL A 202 -7.75 7.92 -3.31
CA VAL A 202 -7.79 8.20 -1.87
C VAL A 202 -8.33 6.97 -1.18
N GLU A 203 -7.68 6.52 -0.11
CA GLU A 203 -8.07 5.38 0.69
C GLU A 203 -8.14 5.76 2.17
N LEU A 204 -9.30 5.52 2.78
CA LEU A 204 -9.58 5.75 4.19
C LEU A 204 -9.48 4.43 4.96
N PHE A 205 -8.88 4.46 6.14
CA PHE A 205 -8.75 3.31 7.04
C PHE A 205 -9.50 3.60 8.34
N ASN A 206 -10.62 2.91 8.55
CA ASN A 206 -11.49 3.10 9.70
C ASN A 206 -11.47 1.85 10.58
N ALA A 207 -11.08 2.02 11.84
CA ALA A 207 -11.19 0.98 12.86
C ALA A 207 -11.90 1.59 14.09
N TRP A 208 -13.22 1.79 13.98
CA TRP A 208 -14.12 2.54 14.87
C TRP A 208 -13.92 4.07 14.83
N ALA A 209 -12.74 4.55 14.44
CA ALA A 209 -12.43 5.92 14.10
C ALA A 209 -11.54 5.93 12.85
N LEU A 210 -11.45 7.07 12.17
CA LEU A 210 -10.52 7.26 11.07
C LEU A 210 -9.09 7.23 11.63
N GLN A 211 -8.31 6.23 11.23
CA GLN A 211 -6.93 6.04 11.72
C GLN A 211 -5.91 6.63 10.78
N LYS A 212 -6.14 6.48 9.48
CA LYS A 212 -5.26 7.04 8.46
C LYS A 212 -5.95 7.26 7.14
N MET A 213 -5.39 8.17 6.38
CA MET A 213 -5.73 8.42 4.98
C MET A 213 -4.51 8.17 4.11
N ARG A 214 -4.73 7.63 2.91
CA ARG A 214 -3.68 7.47 1.93
C ARG A 214 -4.10 8.10 0.62
N TYR A 215 -3.26 8.98 0.12
CA TYR A 215 -3.40 9.62 -1.17
C TYR A 215 -2.40 8.98 -2.12
N THR A 216 -2.84 8.63 -3.32
CA THR A 216 -1.99 7.98 -4.32
C THR A 216 -2.09 8.71 -5.64
N ILE A 217 -0.96 8.91 -6.28
CA ILE A 217 -0.87 9.24 -7.71
C ILE A 217 0.02 8.18 -8.37
N GLY A 218 -0.37 7.69 -9.53
CA GLY A 218 0.38 6.61 -10.17
C GLY A 218 0.16 6.49 -11.66
N LEU A 219 0.93 5.59 -12.25
CA LEU A 219 0.93 5.24 -13.66
C LEU A 219 0.95 3.73 -13.80
N ASP A 220 0.03 3.19 -14.59
CA ASP A 220 0.04 1.80 -15.02
C ASP A 220 0.52 1.72 -16.48
N TRP A 221 1.69 1.12 -16.73
CA TRP A 221 2.22 0.89 -18.06
C TRP A 221 1.88 -0.53 -18.52
N LYS A 222 0.91 -0.64 -19.42
CA LYS A 222 0.47 -1.88 -20.08
C LYS A 222 1.42 -2.23 -21.23
N LEU A 223 2.60 -2.80 -20.90
CA LEU A 223 3.61 -3.18 -21.91
C LEU A 223 3.00 -4.14 -22.94
N THR A 224 2.27 -5.16 -22.46
CA THR A 224 1.47 -6.08 -23.27
C THR A 224 0.12 -6.33 -22.57
N LYS A 225 -0.76 -7.16 -23.19
CA LYS A 225 -2.00 -7.60 -22.52
C LYS A 225 -1.75 -8.41 -21.24
N LYS A 226 -0.54 -9.00 -21.10
CA LYS A 226 -0.16 -9.87 -20.00
C LYS A 226 0.75 -9.18 -18.97
N HIS A 227 1.50 -8.17 -19.36
CA HIS A 227 2.53 -7.54 -18.53
C HIS A 227 2.17 -6.08 -18.25
N VAL A 228 1.98 -5.76 -16.98
CA VAL A 228 1.71 -4.40 -16.52
C VAL A 228 2.74 -4.02 -15.45
N PHE A 229 3.39 -2.88 -15.64
CA PHE A 229 4.27 -2.26 -14.67
C PHE A 229 3.57 -1.05 -14.07
N GLY A 230 3.67 -0.88 -12.76
CA GLY A 230 3.13 0.29 -12.06
C GLY A 230 4.23 1.06 -11.36
N LEU A 231 4.11 2.38 -11.41
CA LEU A 231 4.86 3.32 -10.59
C LEU A 231 3.85 4.20 -9.85
N SER A 232 4.00 4.32 -8.55
CA SER A 232 3.12 5.14 -7.74
C SER A 232 3.89 5.92 -6.68
N TYR A 233 3.32 7.02 -6.28
CA TYR A 233 3.69 7.76 -5.08
C TYR A 233 2.50 7.78 -4.16
N HIS A 234 2.73 7.45 -2.88
CA HIS A 234 1.71 7.50 -1.84
C HIS A 234 2.15 8.47 -0.75
N TYR A 235 1.23 9.30 -0.32
CA TYR A 235 1.33 10.02 0.94
C TYR A 235 0.36 9.39 1.92
N GLN A 236 0.85 8.96 3.06
CA GLN A 236 0.06 8.38 4.14
C GLN A 236 0.05 9.33 5.31
N ASP A 237 -1.13 9.83 5.66
CA ASP A 237 -1.44 10.70 6.79
C ASP A 237 -2.02 9.82 7.89
N VAL A 238 -1.41 9.82 9.06
CA VAL A 238 -1.72 8.92 10.18
C VAL A 238 -2.20 9.74 11.37
N ASN A 239 -3.38 9.42 11.88
CA ASN A 239 -3.86 10.03 13.11
C ASN A 239 -3.04 9.53 14.32
N ALA A 240 -2.70 10.42 15.24
CA ALA A 240 -1.84 10.18 16.40
C ALA A 240 -2.32 9.04 17.34
N ASP A 241 -3.59 8.65 17.25
CA ASP A 241 -4.19 7.57 18.05
C ASP A 241 -4.04 6.17 17.43
N ASP A 242 -3.21 6.01 16.37
CA ASP A 242 -3.01 4.69 15.77
C ASP A 242 -2.11 3.81 16.63
N ASP A 243 -2.69 2.72 17.14
CA ASP A 243 -2.03 1.69 17.98
C ASP A 243 -0.80 1.02 17.30
N ASP A 244 -0.64 1.14 15.98
CA ASP A 244 0.41 0.45 15.22
C ASP A 244 1.75 1.22 15.16
N ASN A 245 1.86 2.38 15.82
CA ASN A 245 3.02 3.30 15.73
C ASN A 245 3.37 3.68 14.28
N ASP A 246 2.39 3.68 13.38
CA ASP A 246 2.58 4.22 12.04
C ASP A 246 2.83 5.74 12.16
N VAL A 247 3.67 6.27 11.27
CA VAL A 247 3.94 7.71 11.14
C VAL A 247 3.56 8.17 9.75
N ASP A 248 3.41 9.46 9.57
CA ASP A 248 3.23 10.06 8.26
C ASP A 248 4.36 9.63 7.33
N SER A 249 4.02 9.26 6.12
CA SER A 249 5.00 8.61 5.25
C SER A 249 4.85 8.97 3.79
N HIS A 250 5.99 9.18 3.15
CA HIS A 250 6.14 9.29 1.71
C HIS A 250 6.63 7.97 1.15
N ILE A 251 5.91 7.40 0.18
CA ILE A 251 6.19 6.05 -0.29
C ILE A 251 6.24 6.02 -1.80
N ILE A 252 7.31 5.44 -2.37
CA ILE A 252 7.36 5.10 -3.79
C ILE A 252 7.00 3.62 -3.95
N GLY A 253 5.98 3.34 -4.79
CA GLY A 253 5.54 2.00 -5.12
C GLY A 253 6.00 1.58 -6.52
N LEU A 254 6.61 0.41 -6.61
CA LEU A 254 6.95 -0.27 -7.84
C LEU A 254 6.18 -1.58 -7.91
N SER A 255 5.39 -1.77 -8.95
CA SER A 255 4.59 -2.97 -9.10
C SER A 255 4.80 -3.63 -10.46
N TYR A 256 4.71 -4.94 -10.47
CA TYR A 256 4.65 -5.73 -11.68
C TYR A 256 3.53 -6.74 -11.59
N LYS A 257 2.64 -6.74 -12.59
CA LYS A 257 1.54 -7.69 -12.68
C LYS A 257 1.65 -8.53 -13.96
N PHE A 258 1.62 -9.84 -13.78
CA PHE A 258 1.56 -10.83 -14.86
C PHE A 258 0.15 -11.46 -14.92
N LYS A 259 -0.44 -11.48 -16.12
CA LYS A 259 -1.78 -12.04 -16.40
C LYS A 259 -1.65 -13.26 -17.31
N PHE A 260 -2.14 -14.41 -16.82
CA PHE A 260 -2.14 -15.67 -17.56
C PHE A 260 -3.30 -15.78 -18.54
#